data_6cd10cf775474ffaccd8f7622b4e0fb0
#
_entry.id   6cd10cf775474ffaccd8f7622b4e0fb0
#
_cell.length_a   1.000
_cell.length_b   1.000
_cell.length_c   1.000
_cell.angle_alpha   90.00
_cell.angle_beta   90.00
_cell.angle_gamma   90.00
#
_symmetry.space_group_name_H-M   'P 1'
#
loop_
_entity.id
_entity.type
_entity.pdbx_description
1 polymer ?
#
loop_
_entity_poly.entity_id
_entity_poly.type
_entity_poly.pdbx_seq_one_letter_code
_entity_poly.pdbx_strand_id
1 'polypeptide(L)'
;SGDISRTNQDSFMPKEFDSNTPARDNGKFRQSEGQTLLNENTLSYSGKFKSHRLNVVLGQSLQQDKTETITLNGNGYIDKSVITIQNASTYTNISRSESERALLSFFGRVSYDWKGRYLASATIRNDGSSRFGKNKRFGTFPSVSMGWRFSDEKFMNFAKGFLRDAKIRGSIGVTGNQTISNYAALGSYTASSNKYDGNVEILYNAMPNDIIGWEKTTQYNIGLDLSFFKGRVVFNADAYVKKTKDLLFDFPVSYYTGFSAVPRNYGSVENKGLEFLLETVNLTGRFKWKTSFNISMNRNKITELPNNEDIIIGNFSLGRVGEPMGVFYAHRALGVYSKDEDNVYILPNGQKDQIRKGASTGDPFKGGDMIWEDIDGNGVIDDNDRVIIGDPNPKFIGGMSNTFSYKGISLNIMMQWSYGNKVMNEFRRTRNAMRTTGNLGQDALARWKTQGDITNFPMIRYQDKMENFRPSSFNMEDGSFLRIKEVTLSYNIPRKWCKKAFLKSANVYISGTNLLTWSKYSGYDPEVNTATSAFIRGVDNGAFPKSRSYNLGVNLTF
;
A
#
# COMPACT_ATOMS: atom_id res chain seq x y z
N SER A 1 11.08 -4.30 -28.63
CA SER A 1 11.61 -3.07 -28.03
C SER A 1 12.67 -3.39 -27.00
N GLY A 2 13.61 -2.49 -26.83
CA GLY A 2 14.61 -2.54 -25.77
C GLY A 2 14.63 -1.21 -25.02
N ASP A 3 14.76 -1.25 -23.70
CA ASP A 3 14.89 -0.09 -22.84
C ASP A 3 16.12 -0.25 -21.95
N ILE A 4 16.91 0.81 -21.82
CA ILE A 4 18.08 0.86 -20.93
C ILE A 4 17.91 2.09 -20.05
N SER A 5 17.86 1.88 -18.75
CA SER A 5 17.80 2.94 -17.75
C SER A 5 19.06 2.93 -16.89
N ARG A 6 19.62 4.12 -16.65
CA ARG A 6 20.76 4.28 -15.72
C ARG A 6 20.41 5.34 -14.68
N THR A 7 20.53 4.97 -13.43
CA THR A 7 20.27 5.87 -12.30
C THR A 7 21.55 5.97 -11.46
N ASN A 8 22.02 7.19 -11.24
CA ASN A 8 23.09 7.48 -10.29
C ASN A 8 22.48 8.23 -9.11
N GLN A 9 22.82 7.81 -7.91
CA GLN A 9 22.35 8.41 -6.67
C GLN A 9 23.56 8.65 -5.75
N ASP A 10 23.75 9.91 -5.37
CA ASP A 10 24.64 10.31 -4.29
C ASP A 10 23.81 10.68 -3.07
N SER A 11 24.23 10.21 -1.91
CA SER A 11 23.66 10.62 -0.63
C SER A 11 24.78 10.87 0.37
N PHE A 12 24.59 11.90 1.18
CA PHE A 12 25.53 12.27 2.22
C PHE A 12 24.77 12.54 3.52
N MET A 13 25.24 11.99 4.63
CA MET A 13 24.72 12.20 5.97
C MET A 13 25.82 12.78 6.84
N PRO A 14 25.73 14.05 7.24
CA PRO A 14 26.67 14.66 8.17
C PRO A 14 26.68 13.95 9.51
N LYS A 15 27.84 13.92 10.17
CA LYS A 15 28.04 13.26 11.48
C LYS A 15 27.07 13.76 12.57
N GLU A 16 26.58 14.99 12.46
CA GLU A 16 25.62 15.59 13.39
C GLU A 16 24.28 14.84 13.40
N PHE A 17 23.97 14.11 12.34
CA PHE A 17 22.77 13.27 12.20
C PHE A 17 23.06 11.77 12.31
N ASP A 18 24.34 11.39 12.52
CA ASP A 18 24.73 9.99 12.71
C ASP A 18 24.49 9.58 14.16
N SER A 19 23.69 8.53 14.37
CA SER A 19 23.40 7.96 15.69
C SER A 19 24.49 7.01 16.21
N ASN A 20 25.52 6.71 15.40
CA ASN A 20 26.59 5.81 15.79
C ASN A 20 27.59 6.49 16.75
N THR A 21 28.33 5.69 17.50
CA THR A 21 29.38 6.18 18.39
C THR A 21 30.69 5.44 18.06
N PRO A 22 31.71 6.17 17.56
CA PRO A 22 31.73 7.60 17.25
C PRO A 22 30.95 7.96 15.97
N ALA A 23 30.24 9.09 16.00
CA ALA A 23 29.53 9.63 14.83
C ALA A 23 30.52 10.02 13.71
N ARG A 24 30.16 9.70 12.49
CA ARG A 24 30.97 9.97 11.30
C ARG A 24 30.13 10.53 10.16
N ASP A 25 30.75 11.35 9.33
CA ASP A 25 30.15 11.73 8.06
C ASP A 25 30.07 10.51 7.15
N ASN A 26 28.88 10.17 6.66
CA ASN A 26 28.62 9.00 5.83
C ASN A 26 28.21 9.42 4.43
N GLY A 27 28.86 8.89 3.43
CA GLY A 27 28.50 9.06 2.02
C GLY A 27 28.19 7.72 1.35
N LYS A 28 27.27 7.75 0.40
CA LYS A 28 26.91 6.59 -0.39
C LYS A 28 26.74 6.99 -1.85
N PHE A 29 27.45 6.30 -2.71
CA PHE A 29 27.22 6.31 -4.15
C PHE A 29 26.56 5.02 -4.58
N ARG A 30 25.48 5.11 -5.34
CA ARG A 30 24.79 3.97 -5.92
C ARG A 30 24.57 4.23 -7.41
N GLN A 31 25.04 3.32 -8.23
CA GLN A 31 24.71 3.26 -9.65
C GLN A 31 23.86 2.03 -9.91
N SER A 32 22.72 2.20 -10.55
CA SER A 32 21.86 1.10 -10.98
C SER A 32 21.61 1.21 -12.47
N GLU A 33 21.88 0.12 -13.19
CA GLU A 33 21.58 -0.01 -14.61
C GLU A 33 20.54 -1.11 -14.79
N GLY A 34 19.43 -0.78 -15.45
CA GLY A 34 18.35 -1.68 -15.80
C GLY A 34 18.28 -1.84 -17.31
N GLN A 35 18.16 -3.07 -17.77
CA GLN A 35 17.92 -3.42 -19.16
C GLN A 35 16.65 -4.23 -19.26
N THR A 36 15.72 -3.84 -20.12
CA THR A 36 14.50 -4.58 -20.45
C THR A 36 14.48 -4.87 -21.93
N LEU A 37 14.42 -6.14 -22.27
CA LEU A 37 14.20 -6.62 -23.64
C LEU A 37 12.81 -7.18 -23.75
N LEU A 38 12.01 -6.66 -24.69
CA LEU A 38 10.65 -7.11 -24.96
C LEU A 38 10.51 -7.48 -26.45
N ASN A 39 10.14 -8.73 -26.70
CA ASN A 39 9.70 -9.20 -28.00
C ASN A 39 8.23 -9.58 -27.92
N GLU A 40 7.38 -8.92 -28.69
CA GLU A 40 5.94 -9.15 -28.71
C GLU A 40 5.47 -9.29 -30.16
N ASN A 41 4.80 -10.39 -30.43
CA ASN A 41 4.25 -10.70 -31.74
C ASN A 41 2.75 -10.95 -31.60
N THR A 42 1.96 -10.26 -32.39
CA THR A 42 0.50 -10.40 -32.40
C THR A 42 -0.04 -10.59 -33.78
N LEU A 43 -1.00 -11.52 -33.92
CA LEU A 43 -1.81 -11.74 -35.10
C LEU A 43 -3.24 -11.33 -34.79
N SER A 44 -3.78 -10.39 -35.53
CA SER A 44 -5.12 -9.86 -35.33
C SER A 44 -5.99 -10.05 -36.54
N TYR A 45 -7.22 -10.52 -36.34
CA TYR A 45 -8.26 -10.60 -37.35
C TYR A 45 -9.47 -9.79 -36.92
N SER A 46 -10.00 -8.94 -37.81
CA SER A 46 -11.22 -8.17 -37.55
C SER A 46 -12.17 -8.35 -38.76
N GLY A 47 -13.31 -9.00 -38.50
CA GLY A 47 -14.33 -9.26 -39.51
C GLY A 47 -15.67 -8.64 -39.12
N LYS A 48 -16.38 -8.07 -40.11
CA LYS A 48 -17.73 -7.57 -39.96
C LYS A 48 -18.65 -8.26 -40.98
N PHE A 49 -19.63 -8.99 -40.50
CA PHE A 49 -20.58 -9.75 -41.29
C PHE A 49 -21.99 -9.26 -40.97
N LYS A 50 -22.56 -8.41 -41.81
CA LYS A 50 -23.86 -7.75 -41.55
C LYS A 50 -23.83 -7.04 -40.16
N SER A 51 -24.58 -7.57 -39.21
CA SER A 51 -24.69 -7.02 -37.86
C SER A 51 -23.74 -7.67 -36.84
N HIS A 52 -22.87 -8.57 -37.29
CA HIS A 52 -21.91 -9.30 -36.44
C HIS A 52 -20.52 -8.71 -36.65
N ARG A 53 -19.80 -8.48 -35.53
CA ARG A 53 -18.40 -8.09 -35.55
C ARG A 53 -17.61 -9.09 -34.71
N LEU A 54 -16.58 -9.64 -35.31
CA LEU A 54 -15.67 -10.59 -34.67
C LEU A 54 -14.26 -10.02 -34.70
N ASN A 55 -13.62 -9.96 -33.54
CA ASN A 55 -12.21 -9.65 -33.44
C ASN A 55 -11.51 -10.81 -32.74
N VAL A 56 -10.42 -11.29 -33.34
CA VAL A 56 -9.58 -12.34 -32.79
C VAL A 56 -8.15 -11.80 -32.69
N VAL A 57 -7.50 -12.00 -31.55
CA VAL A 57 -6.09 -11.68 -31.33
C VAL A 57 -5.41 -12.92 -30.80
N LEU A 58 -4.31 -13.31 -31.41
CA LEU A 58 -3.37 -14.31 -30.90
C LEU A 58 -2.03 -13.61 -30.69
N GLY A 59 -1.35 -13.92 -29.61
CA GLY A 59 -0.08 -13.27 -29.33
C GLY A 59 0.89 -14.12 -28.52
N GLN A 60 2.14 -13.74 -28.65
CA GLN A 60 3.27 -14.24 -27.87
C GLN A 60 4.09 -13.04 -27.40
N SER A 61 4.55 -13.08 -26.15
CA SER A 61 5.42 -12.04 -25.57
C SER A 61 6.54 -12.71 -24.78
N LEU A 62 7.76 -12.25 -24.99
CA LEU A 62 8.94 -12.61 -24.19
C LEU A 62 9.54 -11.33 -23.63
N GLN A 63 9.60 -11.24 -22.32
CA GLN A 63 10.24 -10.13 -21.59
C GLN A 63 11.41 -10.68 -20.79
N GLN A 64 12.55 -9.99 -20.85
CA GLN A 64 13.72 -10.24 -20.03
C GLN A 64 14.14 -8.92 -19.39
N ASP A 65 14.27 -8.93 -18.07
CA ASP A 65 14.72 -7.79 -17.29
C ASP A 65 16.01 -8.17 -16.57
N LYS A 66 17.02 -7.34 -16.72
CA LYS A 66 18.30 -7.45 -16.02
C LYS A 66 18.58 -6.15 -15.28
N THR A 67 18.99 -6.25 -14.03
CA THR A 67 19.37 -5.10 -13.21
C THR A 67 20.72 -5.36 -12.58
N GLU A 68 21.63 -4.43 -12.78
CA GLU A 68 22.93 -4.40 -12.11
C GLU A 68 23.00 -3.18 -11.18
N THR A 69 23.49 -3.37 -9.97
CA THR A 69 23.64 -2.29 -8.99
C THR A 69 25.02 -2.35 -8.37
N ILE A 70 25.73 -1.23 -8.41
CA ILE A 70 27.01 -1.01 -7.73
C ILE A 70 26.76 -0.02 -6.60
N THR A 71 27.21 -0.36 -5.40
CA THR A 71 27.10 0.51 -4.21
C THR A 71 28.47 0.66 -3.57
N LEU A 72 28.83 1.91 -3.29
CA LEU A 72 30.03 2.29 -2.53
C LEU A 72 29.57 3.11 -1.32
N ASN A 73 29.99 2.69 -0.13
CA ASN A 73 29.78 3.46 1.09
C ASN A 73 31.13 3.91 1.62
N GLY A 74 31.22 5.15 2.08
CA GLY A 74 32.44 5.72 2.63
C GLY A 74 32.17 6.63 3.82
N ASN A 75 33.14 6.71 4.71
CA ASN A 75 33.07 7.48 5.94
C ASN A 75 34.25 8.44 6.07
N GLY A 76 34.10 9.47 6.93
CA GLY A 76 35.16 10.37 7.34
C GLY A 76 35.57 11.32 6.20
N TYR A 77 34.71 12.23 5.84
CA TYR A 77 34.95 13.25 4.84
C TYR A 77 35.79 14.38 5.43
N ILE A 78 36.86 14.77 4.71
CA ILE A 78 37.76 15.84 5.13
C ILE A 78 37.07 17.20 5.06
N ASP A 79 36.25 17.40 4.02
CA ASP A 79 35.49 18.65 3.79
C ASP A 79 34.06 18.32 3.41
N LYS A 80 33.11 18.86 4.18
CA LYS A 80 31.68 18.71 3.96
C LYS A 80 31.14 19.48 2.74
N SER A 81 31.91 20.37 2.16
CA SER A 81 31.58 21.03 0.92
C SER A 81 31.79 20.15 -0.31
N VAL A 82 32.59 19.08 -0.19
CA VAL A 82 32.89 18.14 -1.26
C VAL A 82 32.45 16.74 -0.85
N ILE A 83 31.18 16.48 -1.09
CA ILE A 83 30.46 15.26 -0.65
C ILE A 83 30.58 14.06 -1.61
N THR A 84 31.49 14.14 -2.61
CA THR A 84 31.70 13.02 -3.55
C THR A 84 32.34 11.85 -2.83
N ILE A 85 31.95 10.63 -3.17
CA ILE A 85 32.39 9.40 -2.49
C ILE A 85 33.90 9.22 -2.47
N GLN A 86 34.62 9.74 -3.47
CA GLN A 86 36.08 9.67 -3.56
C GLN A 86 36.82 10.42 -2.45
N ASN A 87 36.15 11.38 -1.77
CA ASN A 87 36.70 12.13 -0.65
C ASN A 87 36.49 11.47 0.72
N ALA A 88 35.89 10.30 0.75
CA ALA A 88 35.81 9.50 1.97
C ALA A 88 37.20 9.00 2.36
N SER A 89 37.56 9.15 3.64
CA SER A 89 38.86 8.65 4.16
C SER A 89 38.90 7.13 4.25
N THR A 90 37.74 6.48 4.36
CA THR A 90 37.60 5.02 4.42
C THR A 90 36.37 4.55 3.66
N TYR A 91 36.52 3.48 2.89
CA TYR A 91 35.42 2.78 2.24
C TYR A 91 34.97 1.62 3.14
N THR A 92 33.67 1.59 3.47
CA THR A 92 33.13 0.61 4.41
C THR A 92 32.39 -0.52 3.74
N ASN A 93 31.87 -0.29 2.54
CA ASN A 93 31.23 -1.33 1.74
C ASN A 93 31.38 -1.04 0.25
N ILE A 94 31.84 -2.04 -0.47
CA ILE A 94 31.86 -2.06 -1.94
C ILE A 94 31.10 -3.31 -2.35
N SER A 95 29.94 -3.13 -2.98
CA SER A 95 29.13 -4.25 -3.41
C SER A 95 28.65 -4.09 -4.84
N ARG A 96 28.57 -5.21 -5.55
CA ARG A 96 27.94 -5.34 -6.86
C ARG A 96 26.90 -6.45 -6.77
N SER A 97 25.70 -6.16 -7.22
CA SER A 97 24.62 -7.14 -7.32
C SER A 97 24.06 -7.16 -8.74
N GLU A 98 23.72 -8.35 -9.20
CA GLU A 98 23.08 -8.58 -10.48
C GLU A 98 21.83 -9.42 -10.27
N SER A 99 20.73 -9.05 -10.93
CA SER A 99 19.47 -9.74 -10.83
C SER A 99 18.78 -9.79 -12.19
N GLU A 100 18.28 -10.97 -12.55
CA GLU A 100 17.66 -11.22 -13.83
C GLU A 100 16.33 -11.97 -13.65
N ARG A 101 15.37 -11.67 -14.53
CA ARG A 101 14.12 -12.40 -14.64
C ARG A 101 13.65 -12.47 -16.08
N ALA A 102 12.90 -13.54 -16.40
CA ALA A 102 12.27 -13.71 -17.69
C ALA A 102 10.79 -14.10 -17.53
N LEU A 103 9.96 -13.60 -18.45
CA LEU A 103 8.54 -13.91 -18.55
C LEU A 103 8.21 -14.25 -20.01
N LEU A 104 7.70 -15.47 -20.23
CA LEU A 104 7.22 -15.94 -21.52
C LEU A 104 5.70 -16.10 -21.46
N SER A 105 4.98 -15.53 -22.42
CA SER A 105 3.53 -15.50 -22.42
C SER A 105 2.98 -15.87 -23.79
N PHE A 106 1.92 -16.68 -23.79
CA PHE A 106 1.07 -16.96 -24.96
C PHE A 106 -0.35 -16.58 -24.63
N PHE A 107 -1.03 -15.87 -25.52
CA PHE A 107 -2.39 -15.43 -25.27
C PHE A 107 -3.26 -15.44 -26.52
N GLY A 108 -4.55 -15.66 -26.28
CA GLY A 108 -5.58 -15.57 -27.31
C GLY A 108 -6.81 -14.88 -26.76
N ARG A 109 -7.41 -14.01 -27.56
CA ARG A 109 -8.65 -13.31 -27.25
C ARG A 109 -9.60 -13.33 -28.43
N VAL A 110 -10.86 -13.64 -28.13
CA VAL A 110 -11.98 -13.52 -29.08
C VAL A 110 -12.96 -12.52 -28.50
N SER A 111 -13.37 -11.53 -29.29
CA SER A 111 -14.41 -10.56 -28.93
C SER A 111 -15.48 -10.57 -30.02
N TYR A 112 -16.73 -10.67 -29.58
CA TYR A 112 -17.89 -10.74 -30.44
C TYR A 112 -18.91 -9.68 -30.07
N ASP A 113 -19.45 -9.03 -31.07
CA ASP A 113 -20.47 -7.99 -30.96
C ASP A 113 -21.59 -8.27 -31.97
N TRP A 114 -22.81 -8.39 -31.49
CA TRP A 114 -24.01 -8.52 -32.31
C TRP A 114 -24.89 -7.28 -32.16
N LYS A 115 -25.04 -6.55 -33.27
CA LYS A 115 -25.83 -5.31 -33.39
C LYS A 115 -25.42 -4.20 -32.43
N GLY A 116 -24.22 -4.25 -31.85
CA GLY A 116 -23.79 -3.32 -30.79
C GLY A 116 -24.53 -3.50 -29.44
N ARG A 117 -25.40 -4.54 -29.34
CA ARG A 117 -26.25 -4.79 -28.15
C ARG A 117 -25.73 -5.91 -27.28
N TYR A 118 -25.35 -7.01 -27.91
CA TYR A 118 -24.86 -8.21 -27.22
C TYR A 118 -23.37 -8.33 -27.46
N LEU A 119 -22.63 -8.21 -26.38
CA LEU A 119 -21.18 -8.21 -26.38
C LEU A 119 -20.70 -9.43 -25.62
N ALA A 120 -19.72 -10.13 -26.15
CA ALA A 120 -19.05 -11.23 -25.47
C ALA A 120 -17.55 -11.19 -25.73
N SER A 121 -16.74 -11.52 -24.75
CA SER A 121 -15.32 -11.78 -24.99
C SER A 121 -14.82 -12.94 -24.15
N ALA A 122 -13.89 -13.72 -24.72
CA ALA A 122 -13.16 -14.76 -24.02
C ALA A 122 -11.66 -14.55 -24.24
N THR A 123 -10.87 -14.72 -23.19
CA THR A 123 -9.42 -14.62 -23.24
C THR A 123 -8.83 -15.80 -22.52
N ILE A 124 -7.76 -16.36 -23.06
CA ILE A 124 -6.89 -17.31 -22.38
C ILE A 124 -5.47 -16.80 -22.47
N ARG A 125 -4.75 -16.84 -21.34
CA ARG A 125 -3.33 -16.49 -21.25
C ARG A 125 -2.58 -17.55 -20.49
N ASN A 126 -1.41 -17.93 -20.99
CA ASN A 126 -0.49 -18.85 -20.35
C ASN A 126 0.85 -18.14 -20.17
N ASP A 127 1.25 -17.93 -18.93
CA ASP A 127 2.46 -17.18 -18.57
C ASP A 127 3.45 -18.07 -17.83
N GLY A 128 4.71 -18.05 -18.27
CA GLY A 128 5.82 -18.76 -17.64
C GLY A 128 6.84 -17.81 -17.06
N SER A 129 7.09 -17.88 -15.75
CA SER A 129 8.02 -17.02 -15.02
C SER A 129 9.26 -17.77 -14.54
N SER A 130 10.44 -17.16 -14.70
CA SER A 130 11.71 -17.69 -14.20
C SER A 130 11.85 -17.67 -12.67
N ARG A 131 10.95 -16.94 -11.96
CA ARG A 131 10.96 -16.85 -10.49
C ARG A 131 10.48 -18.10 -9.79
N PHE A 132 9.71 -18.94 -10.51
CA PHE A 132 9.05 -20.12 -9.94
C PHE A 132 9.83 -21.42 -10.18
N GLY A 133 9.51 -22.41 -9.37
CA GLY A 133 10.06 -23.73 -9.46
C GLY A 133 9.84 -24.38 -10.83
N LYS A 134 10.75 -25.25 -11.25
CA LYS A 134 10.80 -25.83 -12.61
C LYS A 134 9.45 -26.37 -13.10
N ASN A 135 8.70 -27.02 -12.22
CA ASN A 135 7.41 -27.65 -12.55
C ASN A 135 6.18 -26.74 -12.32
N LYS A 136 6.38 -25.50 -11.83
CA LYS A 136 5.32 -24.53 -11.51
C LYS A 136 5.47 -23.20 -12.24
N ARG A 137 6.39 -23.12 -13.20
CA ARG A 137 6.68 -21.88 -13.95
C ARG A 137 5.48 -21.36 -14.70
N PHE A 138 4.66 -22.24 -15.31
CA PHE A 138 3.54 -21.84 -16.14
C PHE A 138 2.23 -21.80 -15.37
N GLY A 139 1.51 -20.68 -15.53
CA GLY A 139 0.15 -20.47 -15.05
C GLY A 139 -0.80 -20.15 -16.20
N THR A 140 -2.02 -20.72 -16.17
CA THR A 140 -3.07 -20.45 -17.16
C THR A 140 -4.16 -19.58 -16.54
N PHE A 141 -4.54 -18.51 -17.24
CA PHE A 141 -5.41 -17.44 -16.77
C PHE A 141 -6.55 -17.20 -17.78
N PRO A 142 -7.67 -17.96 -17.68
CA PRO A 142 -8.84 -17.74 -18.51
C PRO A 142 -9.69 -16.59 -18.00
N SER A 143 -10.41 -15.91 -18.93
CA SER A 143 -11.46 -14.95 -18.57
C SER A 143 -12.56 -14.92 -19.62
N VAL A 144 -13.79 -14.67 -19.15
CA VAL A 144 -14.98 -14.49 -19.99
C VAL A 144 -15.74 -13.26 -19.52
N SER A 145 -16.24 -12.46 -20.44
CA SER A 145 -17.11 -11.34 -20.14
C SER A 145 -18.28 -11.27 -21.12
N MET A 146 -19.42 -10.80 -20.61
CA MET A 146 -20.64 -10.56 -21.38
C MET A 146 -21.19 -9.17 -21.05
N GLY A 147 -21.78 -8.54 -22.05
CA GLY A 147 -22.44 -7.24 -21.90
C GLY A 147 -23.71 -7.18 -22.73
N TRP A 148 -24.77 -6.63 -22.13
CA TRP A 148 -26.03 -6.41 -22.80
C TRP A 148 -26.42 -4.95 -22.71
N ARG A 149 -26.45 -4.28 -23.87
CA ARG A 149 -26.95 -2.92 -24.01
C ARG A 149 -28.46 -2.96 -24.18
N PHE A 150 -29.16 -2.98 -23.05
CA PHE A 150 -30.62 -3.11 -23.04
C PHE A 150 -31.35 -1.82 -23.44
N SER A 151 -30.68 -0.66 -23.38
CA SER A 151 -31.25 0.60 -23.89
C SER A 151 -31.69 0.55 -25.34
N ASP A 152 -31.07 -0.32 -26.15
CA ASP A 152 -31.35 -0.47 -27.58
C ASP A 152 -32.50 -1.45 -27.86
N GLU A 153 -33.07 -2.06 -26.83
CA GLU A 153 -34.19 -2.99 -26.98
C GLU A 153 -35.53 -2.28 -27.14
N LYS A 154 -36.45 -2.96 -27.81
CA LYS A 154 -37.79 -2.40 -28.13
C LYS A 154 -38.57 -2.04 -26.88
N PHE A 155 -38.47 -2.83 -25.82
CA PHE A 155 -39.17 -2.57 -24.55
C PHE A 155 -38.66 -1.30 -23.83
N MET A 156 -37.46 -0.78 -24.17
CA MET A 156 -36.89 0.46 -23.61
C MET A 156 -37.28 1.71 -24.42
N ASN A 157 -38.11 1.61 -25.43
CA ASN A 157 -38.50 2.77 -26.25
C ASN A 157 -39.11 3.90 -25.42
N PHE A 158 -39.83 3.60 -24.35
CA PHE A 158 -40.42 4.59 -23.44
C PHE A 158 -39.35 5.46 -22.74
N ALA A 159 -38.17 4.94 -22.56
CA ALA A 159 -37.08 5.62 -21.85
C ALA A 159 -36.19 6.48 -22.77
N LYS A 160 -36.30 6.39 -24.09
CA LYS A 160 -35.43 7.09 -25.06
C LYS A 160 -35.37 8.60 -24.90
N GLY A 161 -36.36 9.23 -24.29
CA GLY A 161 -36.40 10.67 -24.03
C GLY A 161 -35.38 11.12 -23.01
N PHE A 162 -35.07 10.31 -22.02
CA PHE A 162 -34.17 10.63 -20.92
C PHE A 162 -32.97 9.67 -20.77
N LEU A 163 -33.12 8.38 -21.11
CA LEU A 163 -32.08 7.36 -21.05
C LEU A 163 -31.39 7.23 -22.42
N ARG A 164 -30.11 7.60 -22.50
CA ARG A 164 -29.31 7.54 -23.71
C ARG A 164 -28.68 6.16 -23.90
N ASP A 165 -28.13 5.59 -22.84
CA ASP A 165 -27.44 4.30 -22.86
C ASP A 165 -27.64 3.59 -21.54
N ALA A 166 -27.91 2.30 -21.60
CA ALA A 166 -27.99 1.43 -20.42
C ALA A 166 -27.45 0.05 -20.77
N LYS A 167 -26.44 -0.36 -20.02
CA LYS A 167 -25.73 -1.61 -20.24
C LYS A 167 -25.50 -2.33 -18.91
N ILE A 168 -25.84 -3.60 -18.86
CA ILE A 168 -25.42 -4.53 -17.82
C ILE A 168 -24.24 -5.35 -18.34
N ARG A 169 -23.28 -5.61 -17.49
CA ARG A 169 -22.11 -6.42 -17.82
C ARG A 169 -21.76 -7.37 -16.69
N GLY A 170 -21.23 -8.53 -17.04
CA GLY A 170 -20.75 -9.51 -16.11
C GLY A 170 -19.45 -10.13 -16.62
N SER A 171 -18.55 -10.45 -15.70
CA SER A 171 -17.30 -11.13 -16.05
C SER A 171 -16.85 -12.07 -14.95
N ILE A 172 -16.16 -13.11 -15.36
CA ILE A 172 -15.36 -13.98 -14.52
C ILE A 172 -13.98 -14.10 -15.17
N GLY A 173 -12.93 -13.98 -14.34
CA GLY A 173 -11.57 -14.14 -14.84
C GLY A 173 -10.62 -14.56 -13.74
N VAL A 174 -9.54 -15.22 -14.17
CA VAL A 174 -8.42 -15.59 -13.31
C VAL A 174 -7.22 -14.74 -13.68
N THR A 175 -6.55 -14.17 -12.68
CA THR A 175 -5.28 -13.44 -12.84
C THR A 175 -4.21 -14.08 -11.97
N GLY A 176 -2.95 -14.04 -12.42
CA GLY A 176 -1.79 -14.53 -11.70
C GLY A 176 -0.96 -13.38 -11.11
N ASN A 177 -0.37 -13.61 -9.95
CA ASN A 177 0.64 -12.75 -9.35
C ASN A 177 1.95 -13.52 -9.19
N GLN A 178 3.08 -12.87 -9.56
CA GLN A 178 4.44 -13.41 -9.45
C GLN A 178 5.35 -12.52 -8.59
N THR A 179 4.79 -11.72 -7.71
CA THR A 179 5.56 -10.76 -6.90
C THR A 179 6.28 -11.47 -5.76
N ILE A 180 7.38 -12.11 -6.10
CA ILE A 180 8.38 -12.68 -5.18
C ILE A 180 9.79 -12.27 -5.66
N SER A 181 10.79 -12.49 -4.82
CA SER A 181 12.19 -12.24 -5.17
C SER A 181 12.61 -13.06 -6.38
N ASN A 182 13.50 -12.52 -7.19
CA ASN A 182 14.16 -13.31 -8.23
C ASN A 182 14.93 -14.45 -7.56
N TYR A 183 14.95 -15.62 -8.20
CA TYR A 183 15.63 -16.83 -7.69
C TYR A 183 15.02 -17.43 -6.40
N ALA A 184 13.83 -17.01 -5.96
CA ALA A 184 13.19 -17.53 -4.74
C ALA A 184 13.02 -19.05 -4.72
N ALA A 185 12.84 -19.66 -5.90
CA ALA A 185 12.74 -21.12 -6.02
C ALA A 185 14.09 -21.86 -5.85
N LEU A 186 15.22 -21.17 -6.10
CA LEU A 186 16.53 -21.81 -6.19
C LEU A 186 17.26 -21.88 -4.84
N GLY A 187 16.83 -21.10 -3.86
CA GLY A 187 17.60 -20.84 -2.65
C GLY A 187 18.83 -19.97 -2.92
N SER A 188 19.54 -19.61 -1.89
CA SER A 188 20.75 -18.79 -2.01
C SER A 188 21.77 -19.09 -0.93
N TYR A 189 23.02 -18.73 -1.24
CA TYR A 189 24.13 -18.78 -0.31
C TYR A 189 24.63 -17.37 -0.05
N THR A 190 25.20 -17.13 1.11
CA THR A 190 25.87 -15.88 1.46
C THR A 190 27.25 -16.16 2.06
N ALA A 191 28.19 -15.28 1.78
CA ALA A 191 29.46 -15.28 2.47
C ALA A 191 29.28 -14.64 3.85
N SER A 192 29.67 -15.32 4.91
CA SER A 192 29.66 -14.79 6.27
C SER A 192 30.78 -13.77 6.44
N SER A 193 30.55 -12.75 7.27
CA SER A 193 31.62 -11.87 7.77
C SER A 193 32.55 -12.58 8.74
N ASN A 194 32.08 -13.68 9.32
CA ASN A 194 32.89 -14.53 10.20
C ASN A 194 33.85 -15.38 9.37
N LYS A 195 35.01 -15.65 9.93
CA LYS A 195 36.02 -16.51 9.31
C LYS A 195 36.24 -17.72 10.19
N TYR A 196 36.24 -18.89 9.59
CA TYR A 196 36.70 -20.10 10.23
C TYR A 196 38.11 -20.43 9.74
N ASP A 197 39.07 -20.48 10.63
CA ASP A 197 40.49 -20.70 10.32
C ASP A 197 41.03 -19.78 9.19
N GLY A 198 40.66 -18.49 9.25
CA GLY A 198 41.06 -17.47 8.25
C GLY A 198 40.27 -17.51 6.93
N ASN A 199 39.46 -18.53 6.66
CA ASN A 199 38.67 -18.70 5.45
C ASN A 199 37.25 -18.13 5.59
N VAL A 200 36.73 -17.61 4.50
CA VAL A 200 35.35 -17.10 4.44
C VAL A 200 34.38 -18.29 4.54
N GLU A 201 33.47 -18.22 5.48
CA GLU A 201 32.40 -19.18 5.66
C GLU A 201 31.26 -18.92 4.67
N ILE A 202 30.78 -19.97 4.00
CA ILE A 202 29.62 -19.90 3.10
C ILE A 202 28.41 -20.52 3.82
N LEU A 203 27.38 -19.72 4.03
CA LEU A 203 26.16 -20.14 4.72
C LEU A 203 24.98 -20.17 3.75
N TYR A 204 24.02 -21.06 4.01
CA TYR A 204 22.71 -20.99 3.39
C TYR A 204 22.01 -19.71 3.84
N ASN A 205 21.54 -18.91 2.87
CA ASN A 205 20.80 -17.68 3.13
C ASN A 205 19.28 -17.88 2.93
N ALA A 206 18.88 -18.71 1.96
CA ALA A 206 17.49 -19.03 1.70
C ALA A 206 17.34 -20.50 1.29
N MET A 207 16.31 -21.15 1.81
CA MET A 207 15.97 -22.52 1.48
C MET A 207 15.37 -22.61 0.07
N PRO A 208 15.79 -23.54 -0.78
CA PRO A 208 15.16 -23.76 -2.08
C PRO A 208 13.71 -24.24 -1.94
N ASN A 209 12.86 -23.84 -2.88
CA ASN A 209 11.48 -24.28 -2.94
C ASN A 209 11.03 -24.51 -4.40
N ASP A 210 11.22 -25.75 -4.89
CA ASP A 210 10.90 -26.12 -6.26
C ASP A 210 9.39 -26.18 -6.58
N ILE A 211 8.53 -26.14 -5.56
CA ILE A 211 7.08 -26.20 -5.71
C ILE A 211 6.42 -24.81 -5.67
N ILE A 212 7.19 -23.74 -5.46
CA ILE A 212 6.65 -22.39 -5.46
C ILE A 212 6.14 -22.02 -6.87
N GLY A 213 4.95 -21.44 -6.94
CA GLY A 213 4.27 -21.13 -8.18
C GLY A 213 3.40 -19.88 -8.09
N TRP A 214 2.49 -19.73 -9.05
CA TRP A 214 1.62 -18.58 -9.19
C TRP A 214 0.58 -18.47 -8.06
N GLU A 215 0.49 -17.30 -7.44
CA GLU A 215 -0.69 -16.89 -6.69
C GLU A 215 -1.81 -16.60 -7.69
N LYS A 216 -3.03 -17.08 -7.44
CA LYS A 216 -4.17 -16.99 -8.35
C LYS A 216 -5.33 -16.24 -7.74
N THR A 217 -5.82 -15.22 -8.43
CA THR A 217 -7.03 -14.48 -8.06
C THR A 217 -8.14 -14.75 -9.07
N THR A 218 -9.23 -15.37 -8.61
CA THR A 218 -10.46 -15.47 -9.38
C THR A 218 -11.37 -14.31 -9.01
N GLN A 219 -11.76 -13.52 -10.00
CA GLN A 219 -12.64 -12.37 -9.85
C GLN A 219 -13.96 -12.60 -10.56
N TYR A 220 -15.04 -12.35 -9.85
CA TYR A 220 -16.41 -12.21 -10.36
C TYR A 220 -16.76 -10.74 -10.29
N ASN A 221 -17.29 -10.20 -11.38
CA ASN A 221 -17.74 -8.80 -11.44
C ASN A 221 -19.08 -8.72 -12.14
N ILE A 222 -19.97 -7.88 -11.60
CA ILE A 222 -21.20 -7.43 -12.27
C ILE A 222 -21.20 -5.90 -12.27
N GLY A 223 -21.53 -5.31 -13.40
CA GLY A 223 -21.53 -3.86 -13.56
C GLY A 223 -22.77 -3.36 -14.30
N LEU A 224 -23.15 -2.14 -13.96
CA LEU A 224 -24.26 -1.39 -14.58
C LEU A 224 -23.74 -0.03 -15.04
N ASP A 225 -23.86 0.26 -16.32
CA ASP A 225 -23.48 1.52 -16.94
C ASP A 225 -24.75 2.22 -17.45
N LEU A 226 -25.01 3.43 -16.95
CA LEU A 226 -26.18 4.23 -17.31
C LEU A 226 -25.77 5.62 -17.79
N SER A 227 -26.42 6.11 -18.83
CA SER A 227 -26.20 7.47 -19.34
C SER A 227 -27.56 8.14 -19.59
N PHE A 228 -27.80 9.26 -18.93
CA PHE A 228 -29.05 10.00 -19.00
C PHE A 228 -28.88 11.37 -19.64
N PHE A 229 -30.00 11.96 -20.09
CA PHE A 229 -30.11 13.33 -20.57
C PHE A 229 -29.05 13.68 -21.63
N LYS A 230 -28.94 12.85 -22.68
CA LYS A 230 -27.97 12.99 -23.78
C LYS A 230 -26.51 12.93 -23.29
N GLY A 231 -26.23 12.19 -22.19
CA GLY A 231 -24.88 12.04 -21.63
C GLY A 231 -24.52 13.09 -20.60
N ARG A 232 -25.50 13.89 -20.13
CA ARG A 232 -25.22 14.87 -19.06
C ARG A 232 -25.05 14.24 -17.69
N VAL A 233 -25.62 13.05 -17.48
CA VAL A 233 -25.42 12.27 -16.26
C VAL A 233 -24.97 10.88 -16.67
N VAL A 234 -23.80 10.46 -16.22
CA VAL A 234 -23.27 9.11 -16.40
C VAL A 234 -23.10 8.49 -15.02
N PHE A 235 -23.64 7.30 -14.85
CA PHE A 235 -23.56 6.54 -13.60
C PHE A 235 -23.05 5.14 -13.91
N ASN A 236 -21.99 4.74 -13.22
CA ASN A 236 -21.44 3.38 -13.27
C ASN A 236 -21.45 2.79 -11.86
N ALA A 237 -21.90 1.56 -11.75
CA ALA A 237 -21.88 0.79 -10.52
C ALA A 237 -21.29 -0.58 -10.77
N ASP A 238 -20.33 -0.99 -9.94
CA ASP A 238 -19.69 -2.29 -9.98
C ASP A 238 -19.82 -2.99 -8.64
N ALA A 239 -20.10 -4.28 -8.67
CA ALA A 239 -20.00 -5.17 -7.53
C ALA A 239 -19.04 -6.31 -7.89
N TYR A 240 -18.11 -6.62 -7.00
CA TYR A 240 -17.15 -7.67 -7.25
C TYR A 240 -16.89 -8.57 -6.04
N VAL A 241 -16.47 -9.79 -6.35
CA VAL A 241 -15.86 -10.74 -5.39
C VAL A 241 -14.57 -11.23 -6.00
N LYS A 242 -13.46 -11.06 -5.28
CA LYS A 242 -12.12 -11.56 -5.63
C LYS A 242 -11.70 -12.61 -4.61
N LYS A 243 -11.35 -13.80 -5.07
CA LYS A 243 -10.83 -14.89 -4.23
C LYS A 243 -9.41 -15.18 -4.66
N THR A 244 -8.46 -14.81 -3.81
CA THR A 244 -7.05 -15.08 -4.01
C THR A 244 -6.68 -16.34 -3.24
N LYS A 245 -6.05 -17.27 -3.92
CA LYS A 245 -5.53 -18.53 -3.37
C LYS A 245 -4.04 -18.64 -3.61
N ASP A 246 -3.40 -19.52 -2.86
CA ASP A 246 -1.96 -19.76 -3.01
C ASP A 246 -1.15 -18.47 -2.81
N LEU A 247 -1.47 -17.68 -1.77
CA LEU A 247 -0.78 -16.43 -1.46
C LEU A 247 0.73 -16.64 -1.38
N LEU A 248 1.48 -15.73 -2.00
CA LEU A 248 2.94 -15.72 -1.97
C LEU A 248 3.41 -14.91 -0.76
N PHE A 249 3.95 -15.56 0.26
CA PHE A 249 4.57 -14.88 1.39
C PHE A 249 5.65 -15.73 2.05
N ASP A 250 6.50 -15.07 2.83
CA ASP A 250 7.56 -15.72 3.60
C ASP A 250 6.94 -16.34 4.85
N PHE A 251 6.78 -17.66 4.84
CA PHE A 251 6.20 -18.42 5.93
C PHE A 251 7.22 -18.63 7.04
N PRO A 252 6.92 -18.20 8.29
CA PRO A 252 7.80 -18.43 9.43
C PRO A 252 8.02 -19.93 9.63
N VAL A 253 9.25 -20.33 9.84
CA VAL A 253 9.61 -21.71 10.16
C VAL A 253 10.36 -21.77 11.48
N SER A 254 10.37 -22.96 12.11
CA SER A 254 11.12 -23.15 13.36
C SER A 254 12.59 -22.84 13.14
N TYR A 255 13.21 -22.12 14.06
CA TYR A 255 14.66 -21.82 14.03
C TYR A 255 15.56 -23.07 14.00
N TYR A 256 15.05 -24.23 14.40
CA TYR A 256 15.77 -25.52 14.24
C TYR A 256 16.08 -25.87 12.79
N THR A 257 15.36 -25.27 11.82
CA THR A 257 15.65 -25.46 10.39
C THR A 257 16.87 -24.67 9.91
N GLY A 258 17.38 -23.74 10.72
CA GLY A 258 18.43 -22.79 10.34
C GLY A 258 17.91 -21.59 9.56
N PHE A 259 16.59 -21.46 9.35
CA PHE A 259 15.96 -20.37 8.62
C PHE A 259 14.89 -19.69 9.48
N SER A 260 14.64 -18.42 9.24
CA SER A 260 13.55 -17.67 9.90
C SER A 260 12.23 -17.78 9.14
N ALA A 261 12.28 -17.90 7.82
CA ALA A 261 11.12 -18.04 6.97
C ALA A 261 11.48 -18.69 5.63
N VAL A 262 10.47 -19.23 4.96
CA VAL A 262 10.59 -19.85 3.63
C VAL A 262 9.46 -19.33 2.74
N PRO A 263 9.74 -18.86 1.52
CA PRO A 263 8.70 -18.43 0.59
C PRO A 263 7.83 -19.63 0.18
N ARG A 264 6.52 -19.53 0.37
CA ARG A 264 5.54 -20.59 0.05
C ARG A 264 4.28 -20.00 -0.56
N ASN A 265 3.58 -20.85 -1.33
CA ASN A 265 2.20 -20.62 -1.73
C ASN A 265 1.29 -21.21 -0.65
N TYR A 266 0.67 -20.35 0.15
CA TYR A 266 -0.28 -20.82 1.15
C TYR A 266 -1.25 -19.71 1.57
N GLY A 267 -2.44 -20.15 2.02
CA GLY A 267 -3.46 -19.23 2.48
C GLY A 267 -4.32 -18.66 1.36
N SER A 268 -5.47 -18.15 1.77
CA SER A 268 -6.46 -17.59 0.85
C SER A 268 -7.12 -16.35 1.46
N VAL A 269 -7.46 -15.39 0.59
CA VAL A 269 -8.12 -14.13 0.97
C VAL A 269 -9.27 -13.86 0.04
N GLU A 270 -10.39 -13.43 0.59
CA GLU A 270 -11.54 -12.95 -0.16
C GLU A 270 -11.66 -11.42 -0.01
N ASN A 271 -11.89 -10.73 -1.12
CA ASN A 271 -12.23 -9.31 -1.17
C ASN A 271 -13.59 -9.16 -1.85
N LYS A 272 -14.50 -8.42 -1.21
CA LYS A 272 -15.80 -8.04 -1.76
C LYS A 272 -15.92 -6.53 -1.77
N GLY A 273 -16.43 -5.97 -2.86
CA GLY A 273 -16.51 -4.52 -2.95
C GLY A 273 -17.63 -4.02 -3.85
N LEU A 274 -17.93 -2.74 -3.61
CA LEU A 274 -18.82 -1.93 -4.42
C LEU A 274 -18.07 -0.69 -4.85
N GLU A 275 -18.22 -0.32 -6.12
CA GLU A 275 -17.61 0.87 -6.68
C GLU A 275 -18.68 1.66 -7.45
N PHE A 276 -18.70 2.97 -7.24
CA PHE A 276 -19.63 3.87 -7.89
C PHE A 276 -18.86 5.03 -8.51
N LEU A 277 -19.24 5.38 -9.73
CA LEU A 277 -18.79 6.57 -10.44
C LEU A 277 -20.01 7.35 -10.91
N LEU A 278 -20.03 8.64 -10.60
CA LEU A 278 -21.05 9.56 -11.08
C LEU A 278 -20.37 10.75 -11.76
N GLU A 279 -20.63 10.92 -13.04
CA GLU A 279 -20.19 12.09 -13.80
C GLU A 279 -21.39 12.92 -14.21
N THR A 280 -21.34 14.24 -13.97
CA THR A 280 -22.43 15.14 -14.30
C THR A 280 -21.93 16.38 -15.03
N VAL A 281 -22.68 16.78 -16.03
CA VAL A 281 -22.57 18.10 -16.67
C VAL A 281 -23.69 18.97 -16.12
N ASN A 282 -23.40 19.66 -15.02
CA ASN A 282 -24.39 20.43 -14.26
C ASN A 282 -24.90 21.63 -15.04
N LEU A 283 -23.96 22.42 -15.62
CA LEU A 283 -24.25 23.62 -16.38
C LEU A 283 -23.48 23.60 -17.71
N THR A 284 -24.17 24.02 -18.79
CA THR A 284 -23.64 24.02 -20.18
C THR A 284 -23.63 25.39 -20.83
N GLY A 285 -24.12 26.43 -20.15
CA GLY A 285 -24.23 27.81 -20.68
C GLY A 285 -22.86 28.54 -20.79
N ARG A 286 -22.88 29.86 -20.62
CA ARG A 286 -21.65 30.65 -20.56
C ARG A 286 -20.76 30.27 -19.39
N PHE A 287 -21.38 29.98 -18.25
CA PHE A 287 -20.74 29.30 -17.12
C PHE A 287 -20.99 27.79 -17.27
N LYS A 288 -19.90 27.03 -17.29
CA LYS A 288 -19.94 25.55 -17.37
C LYS A 288 -19.50 24.97 -16.05
N TRP A 289 -20.19 23.93 -15.60
CA TRP A 289 -19.84 23.18 -14.40
C TRP A 289 -19.99 21.69 -14.67
N LYS A 290 -18.91 20.95 -14.38
CA LYS A 290 -18.86 19.49 -14.44
C LYS A 290 -18.40 18.95 -13.11
N THR A 291 -18.97 17.81 -12.68
CA THR A 291 -18.56 17.09 -11.49
C THR A 291 -18.27 15.63 -11.87
N SER A 292 -17.19 15.08 -11.35
CA SER A 292 -16.91 13.65 -11.33
C SER A 292 -16.74 13.22 -9.87
N PHE A 293 -17.50 12.23 -9.42
CA PHE A 293 -17.51 11.70 -8.07
C PHE A 293 -17.33 10.19 -8.13
N ASN A 294 -16.42 9.65 -7.30
CA ASN A 294 -16.29 8.22 -7.13
C ASN A 294 -16.22 7.84 -5.65
N ILE A 295 -16.72 6.65 -5.34
CA ILE A 295 -16.61 6.03 -4.02
C ILE A 295 -16.44 4.53 -4.19
N SER A 296 -15.54 3.96 -3.41
CA SER A 296 -15.27 2.52 -3.39
C SER A 296 -15.27 2.00 -1.96
N MET A 297 -15.90 0.84 -1.77
CA MET A 297 -15.95 0.09 -0.52
C MET A 297 -15.35 -1.28 -0.77
N ASN A 298 -14.36 -1.68 -0.01
CA ASN A 298 -13.78 -3.02 -0.05
C ASN A 298 -13.82 -3.65 1.34
N ARG A 299 -14.16 -4.92 1.42
CA ARG A 299 -14.05 -5.74 2.63
C ARG A 299 -13.21 -6.94 2.29
N ASN A 300 -12.11 -7.10 3.00
CA ASN A 300 -11.26 -8.27 2.87
C ASN A 300 -11.44 -9.19 4.07
N LYS A 301 -11.19 -10.47 3.85
CA LYS A 301 -11.27 -11.52 4.86
C LYS A 301 -10.27 -12.62 4.53
N ILE A 302 -9.47 -13.01 5.50
CA ILE A 302 -8.64 -14.20 5.40
C ILE A 302 -9.56 -15.42 5.48
N THR A 303 -9.50 -16.30 4.49
CA THR A 303 -10.37 -17.48 4.43
C THR A 303 -9.64 -18.78 4.74
N GLU A 304 -8.30 -18.77 4.68
CA GLU A 304 -7.47 -19.92 4.95
C GLU A 304 -6.07 -19.50 5.40
N LEU A 305 -5.54 -20.15 6.43
CA LEU A 305 -4.17 -20.05 6.91
C LEU A 305 -3.60 -21.44 7.21
N PRO A 306 -2.27 -21.60 7.28
CA PRO A 306 -1.63 -22.87 7.67
C PRO A 306 -2.20 -23.38 8.99
N ASN A 307 -2.66 -24.65 9.01
CA ASN A 307 -3.27 -25.31 10.17
C ASN A 307 -4.45 -24.54 10.80
N ASN A 308 -4.97 -23.50 10.14
CA ASN A 308 -5.90 -22.51 10.69
C ASN A 308 -5.37 -21.78 11.94
N GLU A 309 -4.06 -21.74 12.11
CA GLU A 309 -3.41 -21.07 13.24
C GLU A 309 -3.25 -19.57 12.97
N ASP A 310 -3.30 -18.79 14.05
CA ASP A 310 -3.02 -17.35 14.00
C ASP A 310 -1.57 -17.09 13.63
N ILE A 311 -1.34 -16.13 12.76
CA ILE A 311 0.00 -15.67 12.38
C ILE A 311 0.19 -14.24 12.89
N ILE A 312 1.11 -14.05 13.84
CA ILE A 312 1.51 -12.72 14.30
C ILE A 312 2.70 -12.28 13.46
N ILE A 313 2.55 -11.16 12.76
CA ILE A 313 3.56 -10.59 11.88
C ILE A 313 4.03 -9.25 12.46
N GLY A 314 5.33 -9.14 12.69
CA GLY A 314 5.88 -8.04 13.47
C GLY A 314 5.37 -8.10 14.92
N ASN A 315 5.15 -6.95 15.54
CA ASN A 315 4.82 -6.88 16.98
C ASN A 315 3.31 -6.77 17.26
N PHE A 316 2.48 -6.51 16.24
CA PHE A 316 1.08 -6.11 16.45
C PHE A 316 0.15 -6.33 15.25
N SER A 317 0.56 -7.02 14.20
CA SER A 317 -0.34 -7.39 13.09
C SER A 317 -0.74 -8.85 13.20
N LEU A 318 -2.04 -9.12 13.05
CA LEU A 318 -2.60 -10.46 13.14
C LEU A 318 -3.14 -10.91 11.78
N GLY A 319 -2.76 -12.11 11.39
CA GLY A 319 -3.47 -12.91 10.39
C GLY A 319 -4.28 -13.98 11.10
N ARG A 320 -5.61 -13.89 11.06
CA ARG A 320 -6.57 -14.86 11.63
C ARG A 320 -7.63 -15.18 10.61
N VAL A 321 -7.97 -16.45 10.49
CA VAL A 321 -9.10 -16.87 9.63
C VAL A 321 -10.39 -16.21 10.12
N GLY A 322 -11.09 -15.57 9.21
CA GLY A 322 -12.32 -14.84 9.54
C GLY A 322 -12.14 -13.34 9.68
N GLU A 323 -10.94 -12.85 9.95
CA GLU A 323 -10.63 -11.45 10.14
C GLU A 323 -10.07 -10.77 8.87
N PRO A 324 -10.14 -9.44 8.78
CA PRO A 324 -9.44 -8.70 7.75
C PRO A 324 -7.92 -8.86 7.84
N MET A 325 -7.24 -8.79 6.69
CA MET A 325 -5.79 -8.85 6.63
C MET A 325 -5.16 -7.61 7.29
N GLY A 326 -4.21 -7.84 8.20
CA GLY A 326 -3.40 -6.80 8.83
C GLY A 326 -4.08 -6.05 9.97
N VAL A 327 -5.11 -6.63 10.61
CA VAL A 327 -5.73 -6.03 11.80
C VAL A 327 -4.69 -5.86 12.91
N PHE A 328 -4.82 -4.78 13.68
CA PHE A 328 -3.94 -4.53 14.81
C PHE A 328 -4.35 -5.39 16.00
N TYR A 329 -3.39 -6.19 16.48
CA TYR A 329 -3.54 -7.12 17.59
C TYR A 329 -2.54 -6.76 18.67
N ALA A 330 -3.02 -6.15 19.75
CA ALA A 330 -2.17 -5.61 20.80
C ALA A 330 -2.99 -5.37 22.08
N HIS A 331 -2.34 -4.87 23.13
CA HIS A 331 -2.99 -4.59 24.39
C HIS A 331 -3.94 -3.39 24.30
N ARG A 332 -5.04 -3.44 25.05
CA ARG A 332 -5.94 -2.31 25.19
C ARG A 332 -5.56 -1.50 26.43
N ALA A 333 -5.20 -0.23 26.22
CA ALA A 333 -4.93 0.73 27.29
C ALA A 333 -6.25 1.34 27.78
N LEU A 334 -6.46 1.34 29.09
CA LEU A 334 -7.66 1.88 29.74
C LEU A 334 -7.42 3.26 30.37
N GLY A 335 -6.16 3.61 30.65
CA GLY A 335 -5.77 4.87 31.29
C GLY A 335 -4.43 4.75 32.00
N VAL A 336 -4.19 5.60 32.99
CA VAL A 336 -2.98 5.62 33.79
C VAL A 336 -3.37 5.56 35.26
N TYR A 337 -2.72 4.71 36.03
CA TYR A 337 -2.91 4.66 37.49
C TYR A 337 -2.55 6.02 38.10
N SER A 338 -3.49 6.64 38.82
CA SER A 338 -3.25 7.92 39.48
C SER A 338 -2.38 7.76 40.72
N LYS A 339 -2.59 6.66 41.45
CA LYS A 339 -1.86 6.32 42.67
C LYS A 339 -1.51 4.83 42.70
N ASP A 340 -0.56 4.46 43.56
CA ASP A 340 -0.16 3.05 43.73
C ASP A 340 -1.32 2.18 44.25
N GLU A 341 -2.19 2.75 45.10
CA GLU A 341 -3.35 2.08 45.68
C GLU A 341 -4.48 1.81 44.65
N ASP A 342 -4.46 2.46 43.51
CA ASP A 342 -5.48 2.28 42.45
C ASP A 342 -5.31 0.92 41.73
N ASN A 343 -4.15 0.27 41.81
CA ASN A 343 -3.91 -1.06 41.32
C ASN A 343 -4.45 -2.12 42.28
N VAL A 344 -5.73 -2.47 42.10
CA VAL A 344 -6.40 -3.48 42.91
C VAL A 344 -6.96 -4.57 42.01
N TYR A 345 -6.55 -5.81 42.28
CA TYR A 345 -7.06 -7.02 41.67
C TYR A 345 -7.69 -7.89 42.77
N ILE A 346 -8.85 -8.48 42.49
CA ILE A 346 -9.54 -9.36 43.43
C ILE A 346 -9.34 -10.80 42.96
N LEU A 347 -8.59 -11.56 43.76
CA LEU A 347 -8.39 -12.99 43.55
C LEU A 347 -9.71 -13.77 43.65
N PRO A 348 -9.82 -14.97 43.05
CA PRO A 348 -11.00 -15.83 43.14
C PRO A 348 -11.40 -16.18 44.60
N ASN A 349 -10.46 -16.14 45.54
CA ASN A 349 -10.71 -16.38 46.96
C ASN A 349 -11.17 -15.11 47.73
N GLY A 350 -11.38 -13.97 47.02
CA GLY A 350 -11.79 -12.69 47.58
C GLY A 350 -10.66 -11.84 48.19
N GLN A 351 -9.43 -12.30 48.19
CA GLN A 351 -8.27 -11.51 48.64
C GLN A 351 -7.90 -10.45 47.61
N LYS A 352 -7.42 -9.31 48.11
CA LYS A 352 -6.88 -8.24 47.28
C LYS A 352 -5.43 -8.55 46.89
N ASP A 353 -5.10 -8.40 45.64
CA ASP A 353 -3.76 -8.42 45.08
C ASP A 353 -3.59 -7.26 44.10
N GLN A 354 -2.52 -7.22 43.34
CA GLN A 354 -2.19 -6.20 42.34
C GLN A 354 -1.99 -6.85 40.98
N ILE A 355 -2.42 -6.16 39.95
CA ILE A 355 -2.10 -6.56 38.57
C ILE A 355 -0.60 -6.41 38.33
N ARG A 356 0.02 -7.43 37.73
CA ARG A 356 1.45 -7.56 37.57
C ARG A 356 1.84 -7.68 36.11
N LYS A 357 3.09 -7.36 35.81
CA LYS A 357 3.65 -7.48 34.47
C LYS A 357 4.22 -8.88 34.23
N GLY A 358 3.80 -9.53 33.15
CA GLY A 358 4.44 -10.70 32.52
C GLY A 358 4.35 -12.01 33.26
N ALA A 359 4.21 -12.02 34.59
CA ALA A 359 4.07 -13.21 35.42
C ALA A 359 3.51 -12.88 36.80
N SER A 360 2.96 -13.87 37.51
CA SER A 360 2.47 -13.72 38.89
C SER A 360 3.55 -13.28 39.87
N THR A 361 4.82 -13.48 39.54
CA THR A 361 5.99 -13.02 40.30
C THR A 361 6.58 -11.71 39.76
N GLY A 362 5.95 -11.14 38.73
CA GLY A 362 6.40 -9.91 38.07
C GLY A 362 6.19 -8.67 38.95
N ASP A 363 6.77 -7.55 38.52
CA ASP A 363 6.59 -6.27 39.19
C ASP A 363 5.14 -5.81 39.11
N PRO A 364 4.51 -5.35 40.21
CA PRO A 364 3.18 -4.77 40.17
C PRO A 364 3.21 -3.40 39.46
N PHE A 365 2.17 -3.08 38.70
CA PHE A 365 1.99 -1.72 38.18
C PHE A 365 1.70 -0.75 39.30
N LYS A 366 2.14 0.51 39.17
CA LYS A 366 2.07 1.55 40.17
C LYS A 366 1.52 2.85 39.60
N GLY A 367 1.28 3.84 40.45
CA GLY A 367 0.95 5.19 40.01
C GLY A 367 1.90 5.69 38.91
N GLY A 368 1.32 6.19 37.82
CA GLY A 368 2.03 6.58 36.64
C GLY A 368 2.21 5.47 35.59
N ASP A 369 1.94 4.20 35.89
CA ASP A 369 1.95 3.14 34.91
C ASP A 369 0.63 3.09 34.14
N MET A 370 0.69 2.56 32.91
CA MET A 370 -0.50 2.35 32.08
C MET A 370 -1.39 1.26 32.69
N ILE A 371 -2.69 1.51 32.71
CA ILE A 371 -3.71 0.51 33.05
C ILE A 371 -3.99 -0.29 31.80
N TRP A 372 -3.70 -1.57 31.84
CA TRP A 372 -3.99 -2.52 30.76
C TRP A 372 -5.24 -3.31 31.07
N GLU A 373 -6.01 -3.65 30.03
CA GLU A 373 -7.13 -4.59 30.14
C GLU A 373 -6.57 -6.00 30.33
N ASP A 374 -6.91 -6.63 31.45
CA ASP A 374 -6.65 -8.03 31.77
C ASP A 374 -7.79 -8.87 31.16
N ILE A 375 -7.51 -9.52 30.04
CA ILE A 375 -8.55 -10.16 29.21
C ILE A 375 -8.94 -11.53 29.78
N ASP A 376 -7.98 -12.29 30.26
CA ASP A 376 -8.23 -13.61 30.83
C ASP A 376 -8.53 -13.58 32.34
N GLY A 377 -8.40 -12.40 32.97
CA GLY A 377 -8.76 -12.15 34.36
C GLY A 377 -7.85 -12.85 35.37
N ASN A 378 -6.58 -13.05 34.97
CA ASN A 378 -5.60 -13.78 35.82
C ASN A 378 -4.74 -12.86 36.70
N GLY A 379 -4.88 -11.53 36.60
CA GLY A 379 -4.10 -10.51 37.30
C GLY A 379 -2.68 -10.32 36.76
N VAL A 380 -2.38 -10.84 35.60
CA VAL A 380 -1.07 -10.74 34.95
C VAL A 380 -1.24 -10.19 33.55
N ILE A 381 -0.54 -9.15 33.19
CA ILE A 381 -0.57 -8.60 31.82
C ILE A 381 0.55 -9.21 30.99
N ASP A 382 0.16 -10.11 30.08
CA ASP A 382 1.07 -10.80 29.18
C ASP A 382 0.54 -10.86 27.72
N ASP A 383 1.07 -11.76 26.90
CA ASP A 383 0.66 -11.88 25.49
C ASP A 383 -0.76 -12.42 25.30
N ASN A 384 -1.37 -13.04 26.33
CA ASN A 384 -2.76 -13.54 26.31
C ASN A 384 -3.77 -12.39 26.41
N ASP A 385 -3.34 -11.20 26.88
CA ASP A 385 -4.19 -10.01 26.97
C ASP A 385 -4.23 -9.19 25.69
N ARG A 386 -3.66 -9.69 24.60
CA ARG A 386 -3.77 -9.04 23.32
C ARG A 386 -5.13 -9.30 22.68
N VAL A 387 -5.70 -8.24 22.11
CA VAL A 387 -6.98 -8.28 21.37
C VAL A 387 -6.88 -7.50 20.08
N ILE A 388 -7.84 -7.70 19.19
CA ILE A 388 -7.96 -6.85 18.00
C ILE A 388 -8.40 -5.47 18.46
N ILE A 389 -7.52 -4.49 18.30
CA ILE A 389 -7.74 -3.10 18.72
C ILE A 389 -8.17 -2.20 17.55
N GLY A 390 -7.93 -2.60 16.29
CA GLY A 390 -8.31 -1.80 15.14
C GLY A 390 -8.05 -2.44 13.80
N ASP A 391 -8.63 -1.82 12.77
CA ASP A 391 -8.52 -2.25 11.38
C ASP A 391 -7.86 -1.14 10.55
N PRO A 392 -6.71 -1.39 9.87
CA PRO A 392 -6.07 -0.42 8.99
C PRO A 392 -6.80 -0.24 7.65
N ASN A 393 -7.76 -1.11 7.33
CA ASN A 393 -8.47 -1.03 6.07
C ASN A 393 -9.61 0.00 6.15
N PRO A 394 -9.71 0.95 5.21
CA PRO A 394 -10.76 1.95 5.21
C PRO A 394 -12.13 1.32 4.94
N LYS A 395 -13.16 1.88 5.58
CA LYS A 395 -14.56 1.52 5.31
C LYS A 395 -14.98 1.93 3.91
N PHE A 396 -14.52 3.10 3.46
CA PHE A 396 -14.64 3.57 2.08
C PHE A 396 -13.55 4.61 1.76
N ILE A 397 -13.20 4.68 0.50
CA ILE A 397 -12.32 5.67 -0.10
C ILE A 397 -13.05 6.33 -1.27
N GLY A 398 -12.64 7.52 -1.64
CA GLY A 398 -13.24 8.16 -2.79
C GLY A 398 -12.56 9.46 -3.20
N GLY A 399 -13.10 10.05 -4.25
CA GLY A 399 -12.65 11.31 -4.78
C GLY A 399 -13.77 12.08 -5.46
N MET A 400 -13.59 13.39 -5.55
CA MET A 400 -14.48 14.27 -6.28
C MET A 400 -13.66 15.33 -7.02
N SER A 401 -13.97 15.52 -8.29
CA SER A 401 -13.41 16.61 -9.09
C SER A 401 -14.55 17.51 -9.58
N ASN A 402 -14.38 18.82 -9.40
CA ASN A 402 -15.27 19.83 -9.95
C ASN A 402 -14.49 20.73 -10.91
N THR A 403 -15.02 20.88 -12.11
CA THR A 403 -14.45 21.78 -13.12
C THR A 403 -15.46 22.89 -13.41
N PHE A 404 -15.07 24.13 -13.16
CA PHE A 404 -15.82 25.34 -13.46
C PHE A 404 -15.13 26.07 -14.61
N SER A 405 -15.90 26.51 -15.61
CA SER A 405 -15.30 27.26 -16.75
C SER A 405 -16.19 28.44 -17.13
N TYR A 406 -15.55 29.59 -17.32
CA TYR A 406 -16.20 30.85 -17.73
C TYR A 406 -15.25 31.72 -18.57
N LYS A 407 -15.66 32.08 -19.78
CA LYS A 407 -14.91 33.01 -20.68
C LYS A 407 -13.41 32.68 -20.82
N GLY A 408 -13.04 31.40 -20.96
CA GLY A 408 -11.65 30.99 -21.12
C GLY A 408 -10.91 30.69 -19.82
N ILE A 409 -11.43 31.09 -18.67
CA ILE A 409 -10.92 30.70 -17.35
C ILE A 409 -11.52 29.34 -16.98
N SER A 410 -10.70 28.44 -16.47
CA SER A 410 -11.15 27.15 -15.92
C SER A 410 -10.51 26.92 -14.56
N LEU A 411 -11.33 26.55 -13.58
CA LEU A 411 -10.92 26.15 -12.24
C LEU A 411 -11.27 24.67 -12.07
N ASN A 412 -10.27 23.86 -11.78
CA ASN A 412 -10.45 22.47 -11.37
C ASN A 412 -10.09 22.30 -9.90
N ILE A 413 -10.95 21.62 -9.13
CA ILE A 413 -10.71 21.29 -7.72
C ILE A 413 -10.90 19.79 -7.57
N MET A 414 -9.82 19.10 -7.19
CA MET A 414 -9.82 17.66 -6.92
C MET A 414 -9.70 17.40 -5.43
N MET A 415 -10.62 16.63 -4.89
CA MET A 415 -10.68 16.20 -3.49
C MET A 415 -10.54 14.67 -3.40
N GLN A 416 -9.92 14.20 -2.33
CA GLN A 416 -9.74 12.79 -2.01
C GLN A 416 -10.03 12.56 -0.55
N TRP A 417 -10.60 11.41 -0.19
CA TRP A 417 -10.84 11.01 1.19
C TRP A 417 -10.61 9.52 1.41
N SER A 418 -10.30 9.19 2.66
CA SER A 418 -10.34 7.85 3.23
C SER A 418 -11.06 7.93 4.56
N TYR A 419 -11.89 6.96 4.88
CA TYR A 419 -12.68 6.98 6.11
C TYR A 419 -12.69 5.62 6.80
N GLY A 420 -12.50 5.64 8.13
CA GLY A 420 -12.72 4.52 9.03
C GLY A 420 -11.55 3.59 9.19
N ASN A 421 -10.38 3.88 8.59
CA ASN A 421 -9.13 3.16 8.84
C ASN A 421 -8.44 3.65 10.12
N LYS A 422 -7.71 2.74 10.78
CA LYS A 422 -6.83 3.05 11.90
C LYS A 422 -5.38 3.08 11.47
N VAL A 423 -4.57 3.86 12.19
CA VAL A 423 -3.11 3.97 11.99
C VAL A 423 -2.42 3.70 13.32
N MET A 424 -1.42 2.83 13.31
CA MET A 424 -0.51 2.62 14.42
C MET A 424 0.64 3.63 14.31
N ASN A 425 0.66 4.61 15.23
CA ASN A 425 1.69 5.65 15.25
C ASN A 425 2.93 5.16 16.01
N GLU A 426 3.74 4.32 15.35
CA GLU A 426 4.96 3.75 15.88
C GLU A 426 6.03 4.81 16.13
N PHE A 427 6.05 5.86 15.32
CA PHE A 427 6.97 6.98 15.53
C PHE A 427 6.70 7.69 16.87
N ARG A 428 5.42 7.99 17.17
CA ARG A 428 5.02 8.56 18.48
C ARG A 428 5.36 7.61 19.63
N ARG A 429 5.08 6.32 19.46
CA ARG A 429 5.37 5.29 20.47
C ARG A 429 6.85 5.20 20.78
N THR A 430 7.69 5.00 19.77
CA THR A 430 9.14 4.82 19.97
C THR A 430 9.83 6.06 20.48
N ARG A 431 9.41 7.25 20.03
CA ARG A 431 9.93 8.53 20.49
C ARG A 431 9.69 8.75 22.00
N ASN A 432 8.52 8.34 22.49
CA ASN A 432 8.12 8.57 23.88
C ASN A 432 8.52 7.44 24.84
N ALA A 433 8.91 6.28 24.34
CA ALA A 433 9.27 5.12 25.17
C ALA A 433 10.60 5.28 25.94
N MET A 434 11.39 6.32 25.67
CA MET A 434 12.68 6.60 26.30
C MET A 434 13.60 5.36 26.39
N ARG A 435 13.60 4.55 25.34
CA ARG A 435 14.49 3.36 25.26
C ARG A 435 15.95 3.74 25.03
N THR A 436 16.18 4.95 24.54
CA THR A 436 17.48 5.58 24.33
C THR A 436 17.49 6.97 24.93
N THR A 437 18.61 7.66 24.88
CA THR A 437 18.77 9.05 25.37
C THR A 437 18.27 10.13 24.40
N GLY A 438 17.42 9.76 23.44
CA GLY A 438 16.86 10.68 22.45
C GLY A 438 15.82 11.66 23.03
N ASN A 439 15.53 12.71 22.27
CA ASN A 439 14.52 13.70 22.65
C ASN A 439 13.11 13.10 22.61
N LEU A 440 12.30 13.46 23.60
CA LEU A 440 10.90 13.07 23.71
C LEU A 440 9.99 14.00 22.88
N GLY A 441 8.78 13.55 22.59
CA GLY A 441 7.77 14.39 21.98
C GLY A 441 7.18 15.44 22.94
N GLN A 442 6.61 16.49 22.39
CA GLN A 442 5.95 17.54 23.18
C GLN A 442 4.77 16.98 24.00
N ASP A 443 4.08 15.96 23.53
CA ASP A 443 3.00 15.27 24.23
C ASP A 443 3.46 14.63 25.56
N ALA A 444 4.76 14.32 25.71
CA ALA A 444 5.36 13.86 26.95
C ALA A 444 5.32 14.90 28.10
N LEU A 445 5.05 16.16 27.81
CA LEU A 445 4.87 17.19 28.85
C LEU A 445 3.61 16.94 29.70
N ALA A 446 2.59 16.27 29.11
CA ALA A 446 1.35 15.88 29.80
C ALA A 446 1.47 14.59 30.62
N ARG A 447 2.68 14.01 30.75
CA ARG A 447 2.89 12.76 31.47
C ARG A 447 2.54 12.87 32.96
N TRP A 448 2.19 11.76 33.57
CA TRP A 448 2.08 11.61 35.01
C TRP A 448 3.43 11.93 35.70
N LYS A 449 3.42 12.67 36.80
CA LYS A 449 4.61 13.13 37.53
C LYS A 449 4.59 12.76 39.00
N THR A 450 3.44 12.86 39.64
CA THR A 450 3.31 12.63 41.10
C THR A 450 2.03 11.89 41.45
N GLN A 451 2.03 11.21 42.61
CA GLN A 451 0.84 10.51 43.12
C GLN A 451 -0.38 11.42 43.17
N GLY A 452 -1.47 10.99 42.55
CA GLY A 452 -2.71 11.74 42.42
C GLY A 452 -2.89 12.49 41.11
N ASP A 453 -1.89 12.54 40.25
CA ASP A 453 -2.05 13.14 38.91
C ASP A 453 -3.08 12.36 38.07
N ILE A 454 -3.98 13.09 37.42
CA ILE A 454 -4.96 12.53 36.51
C ILE A 454 -4.54 12.87 35.05
N THR A 455 -4.08 11.89 34.32
CA THR A 455 -3.62 12.05 32.94
C THR A 455 -3.77 10.74 32.18
N ASN A 456 -3.87 10.85 30.84
CA ASN A 456 -3.85 9.68 29.95
C ASN A 456 -2.44 9.34 29.43
N PHE A 457 -1.42 10.10 29.85
CA PHE A 457 -0.05 9.88 29.39
C PHE A 457 0.78 9.31 30.54
N PRO A 458 1.35 8.10 30.40
CA PRO A 458 2.02 7.42 31.50
C PRO A 458 3.32 8.12 31.91
N MET A 459 3.85 7.73 33.05
CA MET A 459 5.19 8.10 33.51
C MET A 459 6.22 7.61 32.50
N ILE A 460 7.21 8.43 32.19
CA ILE A 460 8.33 8.07 31.34
C ILE A 460 9.48 7.59 32.20
N ARG A 461 9.94 6.38 31.95
CA ARG A 461 11.09 5.76 32.62
C ARG A 461 12.14 5.36 31.59
N TYR A 462 13.40 5.51 31.96
CA TYR A 462 14.50 5.02 31.10
C TYR A 462 14.35 3.52 30.84
N GLN A 463 14.51 3.12 29.60
CA GLN A 463 14.32 1.75 29.07
C GLN A 463 12.88 1.21 29.19
N ASP A 464 11.90 2.02 29.58
CA ASP A 464 10.47 1.63 29.65
C ASP A 464 10.25 0.26 30.33
N LYS A 465 10.84 0.06 31.54
CA LYS A 465 10.84 -1.23 32.25
C LYS A 465 9.46 -1.83 32.49
N MET A 466 8.43 -0.98 32.67
CA MET A 466 7.03 -1.43 32.84
C MET A 466 6.28 -1.56 31.52
N GLU A 467 6.96 -1.30 30.39
CA GLU A 467 6.40 -1.38 29.04
C GLU A 467 5.13 -0.52 28.85
N ASN A 468 5.15 0.68 29.45
CA ASN A 468 4.05 1.64 29.30
C ASN A 468 3.82 2.07 27.85
N PHE A 469 4.84 1.91 26.99
CA PHE A 469 4.81 2.19 25.56
C PHE A 469 4.87 0.93 24.72
N ARG A 470 4.33 -0.22 25.21
CA ARG A 470 4.12 -1.39 24.34
C ARG A 470 3.15 -1.06 23.22
N PRO A 471 3.15 -1.80 22.09
CA PRO A 471 2.12 -1.64 21.06
C PRO A 471 0.74 -1.80 21.68
N SER A 472 -0.14 -0.81 21.47
CA SER A 472 -1.42 -0.76 22.16
C SER A 472 -2.39 0.24 21.53
N SER A 473 -3.63 0.24 22.03
CA SER A 473 -4.65 1.22 21.63
C SER A 473 -4.26 2.67 21.96
N PHE A 474 -3.32 2.91 22.88
CA PHE A 474 -2.80 4.24 23.19
C PHE A 474 -2.06 4.90 22.01
N ASN A 475 -1.45 4.10 21.16
CA ASN A 475 -0.70 4.57 19.99
C ASN A 475 -1.47 4.38 18.67
N MET A 476 -2.72 3.89 18.76
CA MET A 476 -3.58 3.72 17.59
C MET A 476 -4.46 4.95 17.42
N GLU A 477 -4.47 5.51 16.23
CA GLU A 477 -5.17 6.75 15.92
C GLU A 477 -6.16 6.57 14.76
N ASP A 478 -7.05 7.55 14.58
CA ASP A 478 -7.97 7.60 13.44
C ASP A 478 -7.23 8.12 12.20
N GLY A 479 -7.09 7.26 11.19
CA GLY A 479 -6.47 7.58 9.90
C GLY A 479 -7.41 8.21 8.88
N SER A 480 -8.65 8.54 9.25
CA SER A 480 -9.60 9.17 8.34
C SER A 480 -9.14 10.58 7.94
N PHE A 481 -9.32 10.90 6.67
CA PHE A 481 -8.98 12.23 6.16
C PHE A 481 -9.83 12.67 4.98
N LEU A 482 -9.90 13.99 4.78
CA LEU A 482 -10.35 14.66 3.57
C LEU A 482 -9.22 15.59 3.11
N ARG A 483 -8.85 15.50 1.83
CA ARG A 483 -7.75 16.31 1.25
C ARG A 483 -8.17 17.02 0.00
N ILE A 484 -7.82 18.31 -0.10
CA ILE A 484 -7.76 19.00 -1.39
C ILE A 484 -6.46 18.58 -2.06
N LYS A 485 -6.59 17.62 -2.99
CA LYS A 485 -5.47 16.97 -3.66
C LYS A 485 -4.81 17.87 -4.67
N GLU A 486 -5.63 18.56 -5.46
CA GLU A 486 -5.17 19.49 -6.50
C GLU A 486 -6.17 20.61 -6.74
N VAL A 487 -5.66 21.80 -6.93
CA VAL A 487 -6.41 22.94 -7.47
C VAL A 487 -5.63 23.49 -8.65
N THR A 488 -6.28 23.56 -9.82
CA THR A 488 -5.68 24.12 -11.04
C THR A 488 -6.56 25.23 -11.57
N LEU A 489 -6.00 26.44 -11.67
CA LEU A 489 -6.59 27.57 -12.36
C LEU A 489 -5.89 27.78 -13.69
N SER A 490 -6.63 27.75 -14.78
CA SER A 490 -6.09 27.93 -16.13
C SER A 490 -6.84 28.96 -16.92
N TYR A 491 -6.14 29.63 -17.85
CA TYR A 491 -6.70 30.59 -18.77
C TYR A 491 -6.31 30.30 -20.21
N ASN A 492 -7.30 30.01 -21.03
CA ASN A 492 -7.12 29.88 -22.48
C ASN A 492 -7.11 31.26 -23.11
N ILE A 493 -5.97 31.64 -23.64
CA ILE A 493 -5.81 32.96 -24.30
C ILE A 493 -6.70 33.03 -25.54
N PRO A 494 -7.47 34.11 -25.71
CA PRO A 494 -8.37 34.24 -26.87
C PRO A 494 -7.64 34.11 -28.19
N ARG A 495 -8.24 33.35 -29.13
CA ARG A 495 -7.64 33.02 -30.43
C ARG A 495 -7.19 34.27 -31.21
N LYS A 496 -7.87 35.41 -31.00
CA LYS A 496 -7.49 36.69 -31.62
C LYS A 496 -6.08 37.15 -31.21
N TRP A 497 -5.69 36.90 -29.94
CA TRP A 497 -4.36 37.25 -29.45
C TRP A 497 -3.32 36.20 -29.85
N CYS A 498 -3.69 34.94 -29.83
CA CYS A 498 -2.81 33.86 -30.30
C CYS A 498 -2.40 34.06 -31.75
N LYS A 499 -3.34 34.41 -32.64
CA LYS A 499 -3.06 34.69 -34.07
C LYS A 499 -2.06 35.81 -34.26
N LYS A 500 -2.10 36.86 -33.44
CA LYS A 500 -1.13 37.97 -33.50
C LYS A 500 0.30 37.53 -33.14
N ALA A 501 0.42 36.46 -32.36
CA ALA A 501 1.68 35.85 -31.92
C ALA A 501 2.06 34.60 -32.76
N PHE A 502 1.43 34.38 -33.90
CA PHE A 502 1.63 33.20 -34.78
C PHE A 502 1.38 31.85 -34.08
N LEU A 503 0.46 31.85 -33.09
CA LEU A 503 0.10 30.63 -32.34
C LEU A 503 -1.31 30.17 -32.75
N LYS A 504 -1.51 28.82 -32.77
CA LYS A 504 -2.84 28.21 -32.91
C LYS A 504 -3.63 28.32 -31.61
N SER A 505 -2.98 28.10 -30.49
CA SER A 505 -3.55 28.26 -29.14
C SER A 505 -2.48 28.50 -28.10
N ALA A 506 -2.87 29.16 -27.02
CA ALA A 506 -2.04 29.32 -25.83
C ALA A 506 -2.91 29.20 -24.57
N ASN A 507 -2.37 28.51 -23.58
CA ASN A 507 -2.97 28.30 -22.25
C ASN A 507 -1.93 28.58 -21.18
N VAL A 508 -2.30 29.32 -20.17
CA VAL A 508 -1.49 29.56 -18.96
C VAL A 508 -2.20 28.95 -17.78
N TYR A 509 -1.49 28.25 -16.92
CA TYR A 509 -2.09 27.67 -15.72
C TYR A 509 -1.18 27.80 -14.51
N ILE A 510 -1.82 27.84 -13.34
CA ILE A 510 -1.20 27.64 -12.04
C ILE A 510 -1.89 26.47 -11.36
N SER A 511 -1.12 25.56 -10.80
CA SER A 511 -1.65 24.44 -10.03
C SER A 511 -0.95 24.32 -8.68
N GLY A 512 -1.69 23.84 -7.68
CA GLY A 512 -1.17 23.50 -6.37
C GLY A 512 -1.64 22.11 -5.97
N THR A 513 -0.72 21.30 -5.42
CA THR A 513 -1.01 19.94 -4.98
C THR A 513 -0.86 19.78 -3.47
N ASN A 514 -1.64 18.86 -2.87
CA ASN A 514 -1.66 18.54 -1.43
C ASN A 514 -1.89 19.78 -0.55
N LEU A 515 -2.79 20.67 -0.97
CA LEU A 515 -2.92 22.01 -0.39
C LEU A 515 -3.45 22.01 1.04
N LEU A 516 -4.51 21.25 1.31
CA LEU A 516 -5.17 21.18 2.62
C LEU A 516 -5.55 19.73 2.93
N THR A 517 -5.35 19.32 4.18
CA THR A 517 -5.76 18.02 4.69
C THR A 517 -6.44 18.22 6.04
N TRP A 518 -7.65 17.68 6.17
CA TRP A 518 -8.38 17.61 7.44
C TRP A 518 -8.33 16.18 7.95
N SER A 519 -7.80 15.98 9.14
CA SER A 519 -7.66 14.69 9.79
C SER A 519 -7.58 14.85 11.30
N LYS A 520 -7.91 13.79 12.05
CA LYS A 520 -7.67 13.69 13.49
C LYS A 520 -6.32 13.03 13.81
N TYR A 521 -5.60 12.57 12.80
CA TYR A 521 -4.30 11.94 12.97
C TYR A 521 -3.26 12.96 13.45
N SER A 522 -2.50 12.60 14.49
CA SER A 522 -1.50 13.50 15.11
C SER A 522 -0.16 13.53 14.39
N GLY A 523 0.13 12.54 13.52
CA GLY A 523 1.34 12.48 12.72
C GLY A 523 1.30 13.41 11.49
N TYR A 524 2.36 13.37 10.68
CA TYR A 524 2.53 14.28 9.56
C TYR A 524 1.52 14.10 8.42
N ASP A 525 1.18 12.85 8.09
CA ASP A 525 0.26 12.54 7.00
C ASP A 525 -0.58 11.30 7.34
N PRO A 526 -1.92 11.40 7.36
CA PRO A 526 -2.80 10.25 7.63
C PRO A 526 -2.77 9.17 6.54
N GLU A 527 -2.29 9.48 5.34
CA GLU A 527 -2.12 8.54 4.22
C GLU A 527 -0.73 7.87 4.30
N VAL A 528 -0.37 7.42 5.50
CA VAL A 528 0.93 6.82 5.77
C VAL A 528 0.82 5.29 5.78
N ASN A 529 1.83 4.64 5.20
CA ASN A 529 2.10 3.22 5.36
C ASN A 529 3.59 2.99 5.06
N THR A 530 4.37 2.80 6.11
CA THR A 530 5.82 2.57 6.01
C THR A 530 6.17 1.08 5.92
N ALA A 531 5.18 0.20 6.07
CA ALA A 531 5.38 -1.24 5.99
C ALA A 531 5.41 -1.72 4.52
N THR A 532 6.21 -2.75 4.27
CA THR A 532 6.37 -3.36 2.95
C THR A 532 5.57 -4.66 2.77
N SER A 533 5.07 -5.25 3.87
CA SER A 533 4.27 -6.47 3.86
C SER A 533 2.79 -6.18 3.61
N ALA A 534 2.12 -7.04 2.86
CA ALA A 534 0.68 -6.98 2.68
C ALA A 534 -0.10 -7.23 3.99
N PHE A 535 0.50 -7.93 4.95
CA PHE A 535 -0.06 -8.22 6.29
C PHE A 535 0.21 -7.11 7.32
N ILE A 536 1.05 -6.11 7.01
CA ILE A 536 1.32 -4.98 7.89
C ILE A 536 0.92 -3.72 7.14
N ARG A 537 -0.16 -3.08 7.57
CA ARG A 537 -0.73 -1.88 6.94
C ARG A 537 -1.00 -0.81 7.99
N GLY A 538 -1.09 0.45 7.54
CA GLY A 538 -1.46 1.55 8.41
C GLY A 538 -0.46 1.81 9.53
N VAL A 539 0.84 1.64 9.27
CA VAL A 539 1.91 1.84 10.26
C VAL A 539 2.73 3.06 9.89
N ASP A 540 2.91 3.96 10.85
CA ASP A 540 3.76 5.14 10.72
C ASP A 540 5.02 5.01 11.58
N ASN A 541 6.15 4.76 10.91
CA ASN A 541 7.49 4.75 11.51
C ASN A 541 8.23 6.09 11.32
N GLY A 542 7.52 7.20 11.13
CA GLY A 542 8.10 8.52 10.86
C GLY A 542 8.29 8.79 9.37
N ALA A 543 7.26 8.48 8.57
CA ALA A 543 7.28 8.79 7.14
C ALA A 543 7.40 10.29 6.89
N PHE A 544 8.21 10.65 5.89
CA PHE A 544 8.32 12.04 5.48
C PHE A 544 6.97 12.54 4.92
N PRO A 545 6.49 13.72 5.32
CA PRO A 545 5.19 14.22 4.86
C PRO A 545 5.20 14.53 3.37
N LYS A 546 4.06 14.34 2.72
CA LYS A 546 3.88 14.74 1.32
C LYS A 546 4.03 16.25 1.18
N SER A 547 4.91 16.68 0.29
CA SER A 547 5.15 18.10 0.01
C SER A 547 3.93 18.76 -0.64
N ARG A 548 3.74 20.04 -0.36
CA ARG A 548 2.91 20.92 -1.18
C ARG A 548 3.74 21.39 -2.36
N SER A 549 3.18 21.33 -3.55
CA SER A 549 3.85 21.80 -4.76
C SER A 549 2.99 22.85 -5.46
N TYR A 550 3.65 23.84 -6.03
CA TYR A 550 3.01 24.87 -6.86
C TYR A 550 3.70 24.89 -8.21
N ASN A 551 2.94 24.81 -9.26
CA ASN A 551 3.44 24.80 -10.62
C ASN A 551 2.81 25.93 -11.42
N LEU A 552 3.62 26.65 -12.15
CA LEU A 552 3.20 27.60 -13.17
C LEU A 552 3.61 27.05 -14.54
N GLY A 553 2.68 27.00 -15.48
CA GLY A 553 2.97 26.45 -16.79
C GLY A 553 2.30 27.22 -17.91
N VAL A 554 2.92 27.16 -19.09
CA VAL A 554 2.42 27.74 -20.33
C VAL A 554 2.45 26.66 -21.41
N ASN A 555 1.31 26.42 -22.04
CA ASN A 555 1.18 25.52 -23.19
C ASN A 555 0.97 26.36 -24.44
N LEU A 556 1.85 26.24 -25.41
CA LEU A 556 1.78 26.93 -26.71
C LEU A 556 1.65 25.89 -27.83
N THR A 557 0.74 26.13 -28.77
CA THR A 557 0.59 25.32 -30.00
C THR A 557 0.81 26.24 -31.19
N PHE A 558 1.75 25.88 -32.05
CA PHE A 558 2.12 26.61 -33.26
C PHE A 558 1.37 26.12 -34.49
#